data_3bf8e98eaaab79fa29b2a9bb76305d82
#
_entry.id   3bf8e98eaaab79fa29b2a9bb76305d82
#
_cell.length_a   1.000
_cell.length_b   1.000
_cell.length_c   1.000
_cell.angle_alpha   90.00
_cell.angle_beta   90.00
_cell.angle_gamma   90.00
#
_symmetry.space_group_name_H-M   'P 1'
#
loop_
_entity.id
_entity.type
_entity.pdbx_description
1 polymer ?
#
loop_
_entity_poly.entity_id
_entity_poly.type
_entity_poly.pdbx_seq_one_letter_code
_entity_poly.pdbx_strand_id
1 'polypeptide(L)'
;MDRTSSSPDRSPNLAVRLTSEALKHVRRGHPWVFAGSITSVRGGRNGDGTGEPGDVAVIFDDRRRFVAVGLWDPGSQIRVKVLHAGAPRQVDEALWGDRFDAAADRREVLASDPTTTAWRVVHGEDDGLPGVVVDRYGDVAVVKLYSAAWFAHLEGLLDAIDRRIAPRATILRLARTVAAGPLPAGISDGVTLRGSEPAGPVAFRELGLRFTADVSHGQKTGWFLDQRDNRRRVGELAAGARVLDVFCCGGGFTVHAAAGGATHVHSVDLSPHAVAGTARHLAMNRSIPTVRRVGHRGTVGDAFEVLTQLGRTGERYDVVVVDPPSFANRRDDVPAALRAYAALSDLAVRVVGPGGILVQASCSSRVSGEDLERSMHSGAARSGSRLEVVRRTGQPVDHPITVADRAYLCAVFARVRR
;
A
#
# COMPACT_ATOMS: atom_id res chain seq x y z
N MET A 1 45.83 33.99 6.64
CA MET A 1 44.66 33.65 5.83
C MET A 1 43.98 32.49 6.50
N ASP A 2 43.08 32.84 7.40
CA ASP A 2 42.30 31.87 8.20
C ASP A 2 41.24 31.21 7.35
N ARG A 3 41.32 29.89 7.22
CA ARG A 3 40.22 29.10 6.70
C ARG A 3 39.36 28.63 7.89
N THR A 4 38.39 29.43 8.25
CA THR A 4 37.30 28.96 9.12
C THR A 4 36.48 27.95 8.38
N SER A 5 36.73 26.66 8.66
CA SER A 5 35.85 25.56 8.27
C SER A 5 34.54 25.72 9.08
N SER A 6 33.50 26.21 8.44
CA SER A 6 32.16 26.15 9.00
C SER A 6 31.75 24.71 9.10
N SER A 7 31.77 24.14 10.30
CA SER A 7 31.10 22.87 10.59
C SER A 7 29.62 22.99 10.20
N PRO A 8 29.00 21.96 9.56
CA PRO A 8 27.58 22.00 9.27
C PRO A 8 26.82 22.17 10.59
N ASP A 9 25.98 23.17 10.63
CA ASP A 9 25.14 23.56 11.77
C ASP A 9 24.32 22.33 12.20
N ARG A 10 24.75 21.67 13.28
CA ARG A 10 24.01 20.54 13.87
C ARG A 10 22.77 21.14 14.51
N SER A 11 21.64 20.95 13.87
CA SER A 11 20.34 21.26 14.48
C SER A 11 20.29 20.64 15.88
N PRO A 12 20.06 21.43 16.94
CA PRO A 12 20.03 20.90 18.29
C PRO A 12 18.91 19.88 18.44
N ASN A 13 19.26 18.67 18.89
CA ASN A 13 18.30 17.59 19.09
C ASN A 13 17.27 17.98 20.15
N LEU A 14 16.03 17.54 19.95
CA LEU A 14 14.97 17.62 20.94
C LEU A 14 15.14 16.51 21.97
N ALA A 15 15.17 16.83 23.24
CA ALA A 15 15.12 15.87 24.34
C ALA A 15 13.65 15.65 24.73
N VAL A 16 13.14 14.45 24.46
CA VAL A 16 11.71 14.09 24.65
C VAL A 16 11.55 13.12 25.81
N ARG A 17 10.56 13.36 26.67
CA ARG A 17 10.13 12.45 27.73
C ARG A 17 8.72 11.97 27.47
N LEU A 18 8.47 10.72 27.78
CA LEU A 18 7.22 10.05 27.54
C LEU A 18 6.57 9.59 28.85
N THR A 19 5.28 9.29 28.79
CA THR A 19 4.61 8.51 29.83
C THR A 19 5.26 7.12 29.98
N SER A 20 5.17 6.53 31.15
CA SER A 20 5.75 5.20 31.42
C SER A 20 5.20 4.11 30.50
N GLU A 21 3.94 4.22 30.09
CA GLU A 21 3.31 3.29 29.15
C GLU A 21 3.90 3.43 27.75
N ALA A 22 4.01 4.65 27.23
CA ALA A 22 4.62 4.89 25.91
C ALA A 22 6.09 4.45 25.86
N LEU A 23 6.86 4.66 26.95
CA LEU A 23 8.23 4.15 27.06
C LEU A 23 8.31 2.63 26.95
N LYS A 24 7.35 1.90 27.55
CA LYS A 24 7.28 0.43 27.43
C LYS A 24 7.01 0.02 25.97
N HIS A 25 6.11 0.72 25.28
CA HIS A 25 5.80 0.45 23.86
C HIS A 25 7.01 0.70 22.97
N VAL A 26 7.70 1.83 23.11
CA VAL A 26 8.90 2.17 22.35
C VAL A 26 10.01 1.14 22.58
N ARG A 27 10.25 0.71 23.83
CA ARG A 27 11.23 -0.35 24.17
C ARG A 27 10.89 -1.72 23.55
N ARG A 28 9.61 -1.98 23.24
CA ARG A 28 9.14 -3.18 22.53
C ARG A 28 9.18 -3.03 21.00
N GLY A 29 9.74 -1.91 20.50
CA GLY A 29 9.89 -1.67 19.06
C GLY A 29 8.70 -0.96 18.40
N HIS A 30 7.76 -0.37 19.19
CA HIS A 30 6.67 0.40 18.61
C HIS A 30 7.23 1.65 17.89
N PRO A 31 6.92 1.87 16.60
CA PRO A 31 7.56 2.90 15.79
C PRO A 31 6.94 4.31 15.97
N TRP A 32 5.91 4.45 16.76
CA TRP A 32 5.16 5.71 16.89
C TRP A 32 5.08 6.20 18.33
N VAL A 33 5.31 7.51 18.50
CA VAL A 33 5.00 8.21 19.73
C VAL A 33 3.89 9.22 19.45
N PHE A 34 2.76 9.04 20.10
CA PHE A 34 1.61 9.94 19.95
C PHE A 34 1.80 11.22 20.79
N ALA A 35 1.24 12.34 20.32
CA ALA A 35 1.33 13.64 20.99
C ALA A 35 0.90 13.57 22.46
N GLY A 36 -0.21 12.91 22.77
CA GLY A 36 -0.72 12.72 24.16
C GLY A 36 0.15 11.86 25.07
N SER A 37 1.19 11.20 24.52
CA SER A 37 2.12 10.38 25.31
C SER A 37 3.38 11.12 25.71
N ILE A 38 3.55 12.39 25.28
CA ILE A 38 4.73 13.22 25.55
C ILE A 38 4.47 14.03 26.81
N THR A 39 5.36 13.92 27.80
CA THR A 39 5.27 14.65 29.06
C THR A 39 6.12 15.91 29.09
N SER A 40 7.22 15.96 28.36
CA SER A 40 8.04 17.15 28.19
C SER A 40 8.92 17.08 26.94
N VAL A 41 9.20 18.24 26.36
CA VAL A 41 10.17 18.44 25.28
C VAL A 41 11.10 19.57 25.69
N ARG A 42 12.40 19.44 25.43
CA ARG A 42 13.43 20.44 25.70
C ARG A 42 14.43 20.49 24.55
N GLY A 43 15.09 21.62 24.35
CA GLY A 43 16.04 21.82 23.25
C GLY A 43 15.34 22.35 22.00
N GLY A 44 15.80 21.96 20.83
CA GLY A 44 15.40 22.55 19.55
C GLY A 44 16.18 23.83 19.24
N ARG A 45 16.09 24.32 18.01
CA ARG A 45 16.85 25.48 17.51
C ARG A 45 16.64 26.74 18.35
N ASN A 46 15.44 26.93 18.89
CA ASN A 46 15.05 28.08 19.67
C ASN A 46 15.17 27.84 21.19
N GLY A 47 15.51 26.62 21.64
CA GLY A 47 15.62 26.25 23.05
C GLY A 47 14.28 26.14 23.80
N ASP A 48 13.16 26.40 23.15
CA ASP A 48 11.81 26.46 23.73
C ASP A 48 11.06 25.11 23.67
N GLY A 49 11.66 24.10 23.03
CA GLY A 49 11.07 22.77 22.89
C GLY A 49 10.01 22.65 21.79
N THR A 50 9.81 23.67 20.93
CA THR A 50 8.79 23.60 19.88
C THR A 50 9.18 22.68 18.73
N GLY A 51 10.44 22.71 18.28
CA GLY A 51 10.98 21.89 17.20
C GLY A 51 10.29 22.05 15.85
N GLU A 52 11.07 21.87 14.79
CA GLU A 52 10.59 21.92 13.41
C GLU A 52 10.34 20.50 12.85
N PRO A 53 9.53 20.34 11.80
CA PRO A 53 9.38 19.04 11.13
C PRO A 53 10.73 18.48 10.66
N GLY A 54 11.06 17.27 11.11
CA GLY A 54 12.33 16.62 10.78
C GLY A 54 13.45 16.82 11.79
N ASP A 55 13.26 17.65 12.81
CA ASP A 55 14.23 17.71 13.90
C ASP A 55 14.40 16.33 14.55
N VAL A 56 15.62 16.03 14.98
CA VAL A 56 15.93 14.76 15.63
C VAL A 56 15.44 14.79 17.07
N ALA A 57 14.50 13.91 17.38
CA ALA A 57 13.93 13.73 18.72
C ALA A 57 14.61 12.55 19.42
N VAL A 58 15.33 12.81 20.50
CA VAL A 58 15.96 11.80 21.35
C VAL A 58 15.09 11.54 22.57
N ILE A 59 14.66 10.32 22.73
CA ILE A 59 13.79 9.88 23.83
C ILE A 59 14.65 9.39 24.99
N PHE A 60 14.41 9.94 26.18
CA PHE A 60 15.07 9.57 27.43
C PHE A 60 14.09 9.02 28.45
N ASP A 61 14.55 8.08 29.28
CA ASP A 61 13.82 7.63 30.45
C ASP A 61 13.98 8.62 31.66
N ASP A 62 13.31 8.33 32.77
CA ASP A 62 13.33 9.16 33.97
C ASP A 62 14.73 9.30 34.58
N ARG A 63 15.63 8.34 34.31
CA ARG A 63 17.03 8.35 34.73
C ARG A 63 17.94 9.00 33.69
N ARG A 64 17.40 9.71 32.71
CA ARG A 64 18.11 10.36 31.59
C ARG A 64 18.92 9.38 30.72
N ARG A 65 18.58 8.11 30.69
CA ARG A 65 19.23 7.15 29.81
C ARG A 65 18.53 7.16 28.44
N PHE A 66 19.31 7.03 27.38
CA PHE A 66 18.78 6.93 26.02
C PHE A 66 17.84 5.74 25.89
N VAL A 67 16.72 5.92 25.19
CA VAL A 67 15.73 4.89 24.88
C VAL A 67 15.59 4.72 23.37
N ALA A 68 15.42 5.81 22.63
CA ALA A 68 15.21 5.78 21.20
C ALA A 68 15.53 7.14 20.56
N VAL A 69 15.63 7.14 19.25
CA VAL A 69 15.75 8.35 18.42
C VAL A 69 14.76 8.26 17.25
N GLY A 70 14.22 9.40 16.83
CA GLY A 70 13.27 9.47 15.72
C GLY A 70 13.16 10.87 15.15
N LEU A 71 12.27 11.06 14.18
CA LEU A 71 11.95 12.36 13.58
C LEU A 71 10.76 12.99 14.27
N TRP A 72 10.91 14.27 14.60
CA TRP A 72 9.86 15.11 15.16
C TRP A 72 8.90 15.59 14.07
N ASP A 73 7.62 15.54 14.33
CA ASP A 73 6.57 16.02 13.42
C ASP A 73 5.50 16.78 14.21
N PRO A 74 5.67 18.11 14.41
CA PRO A 74 4.79 18.91 15.25
C PRO A 74 3.37 19.02 14.71
N GLY A 75 3.15 18.83 13.42
CA GLY A 75 1.84 18.85 12.78
C GLY A 75 1.07 17.52 12.84
N SER A 76 1.71 16.43 13.31
CA SER A 76 1.11 15.09 13.30
C SER A 76 0.68 14.63 14.69
N GLN A 77 -0.40 13.82 14.75
CA GLN A 77 -0.76 13.08 15.98
C GLN A 77 0.32 12.05 16.35
N ILE A 78 0.99 11.46 15.36
CA ILE A 78 2.21 10.67 15.57
C ILE A 78 3.39 11.64 15.62
N ARG A 79 3.65 12.16 16.82
CA ARG A 79 4.60 13.25 17.08
C ARG A 79 6.05 12.88 16.87
N VAL A 80 6.45 11.65 17.20
CA VAL A 80 7.79 11.12 16.88
C VAL A 80 7.67 9.84 16.10
N LYS A 81 8.33 9.81 14.96
CA LYS A 81 8.53 8.61 14.14
C LYS A 81 9.83 7.98 14.57
N VAL A 82 9.75 6.91 15.37
CA VAL A 82 10.92 6.23 15.94
C VAL A 82 11.69 5.51 14.83
N LEU A 83 12.95 5.91 14.67
CA LEU A 83 13.87 5.30 13.71
C LEU A 83 14.68 4.18 14.32
N HIS A 84 15.13 4.36 15.58
CA HIS A 84 15.97 3.40 16.25
C HIS A 84 15.71 3.42 17.76
N ALA A 85 15.72 2.23 18.38
CA ALA A 85 15.63 2.04 19.83
C ALA A 85 16.74 1.12 20.33
N GLY A 86 17.14 1.28 21.60
CA GLY A 86 18.19 0.48 22.23
C GLY A 86 19.48 1.26 22.47
N ALA A 87 20.56 0.98 21.74
CA ALA A 87 21.82 1.73 21.85
C ALA A 87 21.73 3.09 21.14
N PRO A 88 22.45 4.14 21.61
CA PRO A 88 22.52 5.43 20.91
C PRO A 88 23.00 5.26 19.45
N ARG A 89 22.29 5.90 18.52
CA ARG A 89 22.62 5.93 17.09
C ARG A 89 22.40 7.32 16.53
N GLN A 90 23.30 7.76 15.65
CA GLN A 90 23.13 9.01 14.91
C GLN A 90 22.07 8.84 13.82
N VAL A 91 21.36 9.92 13.54
CA VAL A 91 20.43 10.05 12.41
C VAL A 91 21.17 10.77 11.30
N ASP A 92 21.70 10.01 10.37
CA ASP A 92 22.60 10.46 9.31
C ASP A 92 22.39 9.64 8.03
N GLU A 93 23.13 9.94 6.98
CA GLU A 93 23.07 9.26 5.69
C GLU A 93 23.38 7.75 5.78
N ALA A 94 24.25 7.35 6.72
CA ALA A 94 24.54 5.93 6.95
C ALA A 94 23.32 5.18 7.46
N LEU A 95 22.51 5.81 8.33
CA LEU A 95 21.27 5.21 8.80
C LEU A 95 20.27 5.01 7.66
N TRP A 96 20.12 6.00 6.77
CA TRP A 96 19.24 5.89 5.60
C TRP A 96 19.72 4.77 4.66
N GLY A 97 21.02 4.73 4.38
CA GLY A 97 21.64 3.69 3.58
C GLY A 97 21.39 2.29 4.12
N ASP A 98 21.75 2.04 5.39
CA ASP A 98 21.57 0.74 6.03
C ASP A 98 20.10 0.27 5.99
N ARG A 99 19.15 1.19 6.25
CA ARG A 99 17.72 0.85 6.25
C ARG A 99 17.22 0.53 4.84
N PHE A 100 17.64 1.33 3.87
CA PHE A 100 17.24 1.12 2.49
C PHE A 100 17.83 -0.18 1.92
N ASP A 101 19.10 -0.45 2.19
CA ASP A 101 19.78 -1.68 1.76
C ASP A 101 19.10 -2.91 2.37
N ALA A 102 18.84 -2.90 3.68
CA ALA A 102 18.13 -3.99 4.36
C ALA A 102 16.69 -4.19 3.82
N ALA A 103 16.00 -3.11 3.44
CA ALA A 103 14.69 -3.19 2.82
C ALA A 103 14.78 -3.81 1.41
N ALA A 104 15.73 -3.36 0.59
CA ALA A 104 15.94 -3.86 -0.77
C ALA A 104 16.34 -5.34 -0.76
N ASP A 105 17.23 -5.76 0.15
CA ASP A 105 17.67 -7.17 0.29
C ASP A 105 16.50 -8.12 0.59
N ARG A 106 15.53 -7.69 1.39
CA ARG A 106 14.30 -8.48 1.62
C ARG A 106 13.47 -8.71 0.35
N ARG A 107 13.65 -7.88 -0.68
CA ARG A 107 12.95 -7.96 -1.99
C ARG A 107 13.83 -8.57 -3.08
N GLU A 108 14.99 -9.12 -2.75
CA GLU A 108 15.90 -9.71 -3.74
C GLU A 108 15.22 -10.78 -4.60
N VAL A 109 14.30 -11.55 -4.05
CA VAL A 109 13.49 -12.53 -4.80
C VAL A 109 12.66 -11.89 -5.92
N LEU A 110 12.20 -10.63 -5.76
CA LEU A 110 11.49 -9.90 -6.79
C LEU A 110 12.46 -9.14 -7.71
N ALA A 111 13.55 -8.61 -7.16
CA ALA A 111 14.54 -7.87 -7.92
C ALA A 111 15.27 -8.76 -8.93
N SER A 112 15.47 -10.05 -8.61
CA SER A 112 16.08 -11.05 -9.48
C SER A 112 15.10 -11.72 -10.45
N ASP A 113 13.78 -11.50 -10.31
CA ASP A 113 12.78 -12.04 -11.23
C ASP A 113 12.58 -11.13 -12.45
N PRO A 114 13.05 -11.52 -13.67
CA PRO A 114 12.90 -10.71 -14.86
C PRO A 114 11.44 -10.57 -15.34
N THR A 115 10.54 -11.38 -14.82
CA THR A 115 9.12 -11.34 -15.16
C THR A 115 8.34 -10.31 -14.35
N THR A 116 8.92 -9.80 -13.23
CA THR A 116 8.33 -8.81 -12.36
C THR A 116 9.24 -7.59 -12.27
N THR A 117 8.78 -6.43 -12.76
CA THR A 117 9.57 -5.18 -12.76
C THR A 117 8.91 -4.07 -11.94
N ALA A 118 7.88 -4.40 -11.16
CA ALA A 118 7.26 -3.47 -10.22
C ALA A 118 7.00 -4.15 -8.87
N TRP A 119 7.50 -3.53 -7.81
CA TRP A 119 7.31 -3.99 -6.42
C TRP A 119 7.59 -2.85 -5.43
N ARG A 120 7.16 -3.04 -4.19
CA ARG A 120 7.49 -2.14 -3.08
C ARG A 120 8.89 -2.41 -2.56
N VAL A 121 9.77 -1.43 -2.64
CA VAL A 121 11.16 -1.51 -2.14
C VAL A 121 11.21 -1.19 -0.65
N VAL A 122 10.45 -0.16 -0.20
CA VAL A 122 10.36 0.26 1.21
C VAL A 122 8.92 0.31 1.65
N HIS A 123 8.60 -0.37 2.75
CA HIS A 123 7.26 -0.45 3.36
C HIS A 123 7.22 0.23 4.74
N GLY A 124 7.57 1.49 4.79
CA GLY A 124 7.40 2.35 5.96
C GLY A 124 8.08 1.82 7.23
N GLU A 125 7.29 1.74 8.27
CA GLU A 125 7.68 1.31 9.61
C GLU A 125 8.27 -0.10 9.64
N ASP A 126 7.76 -0.99 8.79
CA ASP A 126 8.20 -2.40 8.74
C ASP A 126 9.61 -2.58 8.16
N ASP A 127 10.10 -1.54 7.48
CA ASP A 127 11.48 -1.43 7.00
C ASP A 127 12.30 -0.40 7.80
N GLY A 128 11.76 0.12 8.91
CA GLY A 128 12.45 1.06 9.78
C GLY A 128 12.59 2.48 9.19
N LEU A 129 11.78 2.80 8.17
CA LEU A 129 11.65 4.14 7.55
C LEU A 129 10.22 4.65 7.73
N PRO A 130 9.79 4.97 8.96
CA PRO A 130 8.40 5.25 9.29
C PRO A 130 7.84 6.42 8.48
N GLY A 131 6.71 6.17 7.82
CA GLY A 131 6.05 7.16 6.97
C GLY A 131 6.68 7.35 5.59
N VAL A 132 7.59 6.45 5.15
CA VAL A 132 8.16 6.40 3.80
C VAL A 132 7.74 5.13 3.09
N VAL A 133 7.24 5.25 1.88
CA VAL A 133 7.05 4.14 0.96
C VAL A 133 7.86 4.42 -0.29
N VAL A 134 8.58 3.42 -0.78
CA VAL A 134 9.27 3.49 -2.07
C VAL A 134 8.81 2.32 -2.92
N ASP A 135 8.18 2.63 -4.05
CA ASP A 135 7.74 1.64 -5.03
C ASP A 135 8.57 1.80 -6.31
N ARG A 136 8.93 0.68 -6.94
CA ARG A 136 9.61 0.65 -8.23
C ARG A 136 8.62 0.26 -9.32
N TYR A 137 8.70 0.94 -10.48
CA TYR A 137 7.97 0.62 -11.71
C TYR A 137 8.96 0.65 -12.88
N GLY A 138 9.43 -0.50 -13.34
CA GLY A 138 10.48 -0.58 -14.34
C GLY A 138 11.76 0.13 -13.88
N ASP A 139 12.10 1.23 -14.55
CA ASP A 139 13.26 2.08 -14.25
C ASP A 139 12.90 3.38 -13.49
N VAL A 140 11.67 3.49 -12.99
CA VAL A 140 11.20 4.65 -12.21
C VAL A 140 10.97 4.26 -10.76
N ALA A 141 11.44 5.10 -9.82
CA ALA A 141 11.12 5.02 -8.40
C ALA A 141 10.02 6.03 -8.04
N VAL A 142 9.13 5.64 -7.16
CA VAL A 142 8.10 6.53 -6.59
C VAL A 142 8.28 6.55 -5.08
N VAL A 143 8.64 7.71 -4.55
CA VAL A 143 8.74 7.95 -3.11
C VAL A 143 7.44 8.56 -2.62
N LYS A 144 6.76 7.90 -1.69
CA LYS A 144 5.56 8.46 -1.08
C LYS A 144 5.81 8.79 0.39
N LEU A 145 5.57 10.05 0.75
CA LEU A 145 5.75 10.55 2.11
C LEU A 145 4.41 10.72 2.82
N TYR A 146 4.34 10.17 4.03
CA TYR A 146 3.21 10.28 4.95
C TYR A 146 3.48 11.25 6.11
N SER A 147 4.64 11.93 6.09
CA SER A 147 5.06 12.88 7.11
C SER A 147 5.94 13.97 6.52
N ALA A 148 5.67 15.22 6.88
CA ALA A 148 6.48 16.37 6.50
C ALA A 148 7.89 16.33 7.13
N ALA A 149 8.10 15.56 8.20
CA ALA A 149 9.38 15.40 8.86
C ALA A 149 10.48 14.85 7.92
N TRP A 150 10.12 14.21 6.83
CA TRP A 150 11.06 13.67 5.85
C TRP A 150 11.63 14.70 4.90
N PHE A 151 11.04 15.88 4.77
CA PHE A 151 11.59 16.91 3.86
C PHE A 151 13.00 17.36 4.25
N ALA A 152 13.31 17.41 5.55
CA ALA A 152 14.65 17.74 6.04
C ALA A 152 15.71 16.66 5.74
N HIS A 153 15.27 15.44 5.42
CA HIS A 153 16.12 14.26 5.18
C HIS A 153 15.95 13.69 3.76
N LEU A 154 15.27 14.44 2.87
CA LEU A 154 14.87 13.94 1.55
C LEU A 154 16.09 13.62 0.68
N GLU A 155 17.12 14.48 0.68
CA GLU A 155 18.33 14.27 -0.12
C GLU A 155 19.06 12.98 0.29
N GLY A 156 19.27 12.74 1.58
CA GLY A 156 19.91 11.52 2.05
C GLY A 156 19.10 10.24 1.70
N LEU A 157 17.76 10.33 1.68
CA LEU A 157 16.91 9.25 1.22
C LEU A 157 17.06 9.02 -0.29
N LEU A 158 17.09 10.09 -1.09
CA LEU A 158 17.28 10.02 -2.53
C LEU A 158 18.64 9.43 -2.90
N ASP A 159 19.71 9.79 -2.16
CA ASP A 159 21.04 9.22 -2.37
C ASP A 159 21.09 7.70 -2.08
N ALA A 160 20.36 7.24 -1.05
CA ALA A 160 20.23 5.82 -0.78
C ALA A 160 19.47 5.09 -1.92
N ILE A 161 18.42 5.70 -2.47
CA ILE A 161 17.66 5.18 -3.61
C ILE A 161 18.56 5.06 -4.85
N ASP A 162 19.27 6.14 -5.21
CA ASP A 162 20.12 6.17 -6.39
C ASP A 162 21.26 5.16 -6.30
N ARG A 163 21.90 5.04 -5.12
CA ARG A 163 22.97 4.07 -4.88
C ARG A 163 22.52 2.62 -5.07
N ARG A 164 21.31 2.27 -4.60
CA ARG A 164 20.88 0.86 -4.51
C ARG A 164 20.06 0.39 -5.72
N ILE A 165 19.22 1.24 -6.29
CA ILE A 165 18.34 0.85 -7.39
C ILE A 165 18.52 1.67 -8.66
N ALA A 166 19.32 2.75 -8.64
CA ALA A 166 19.71 3.59 -9.78
C ALA A 166 18.54 3.86 -10.76
N PRO A 167 17.43 4.46 -10.32
CA PRO A 167 16.29 4.69 -11.19
C PRO A 167 16.61 5.79 -12.22
N ARG A 168 16.00 5.72 -13.42
CA ARG A 168 16.08 6.79 -14.43
C ARG A 168 15.39 8.08 -13.93
N ALA A 169 14.35 7.94 -13.13
CA ALA A 169 13.63 9.05 -12.49
C ALA A 169 13.09 8.65 -11.14
N THR A 170 13.03 9.62 -10.23
CA THR A 170 12.37 9.48 -8.92
C THR A 170 11.26 10.50 -8.79
N ILE A 171 10.03 10.03 -8.59
CA ILE A 171 8.81 10.82 -8.47
C ILE A 171 8.40 10.90 -7.00
N LEU A 172 8.00 12.10 -6.55
CA LEU A 172 7.46 12.30 -5.20
C LEU A 172 5.94 12.18 -5.22
N ARG A 173 5.41 11.42 -4.28
CA ARG A 173 3.99 11.41 -3.97
C ARG A 173 3.78 11.80 -2.50
N LEU A 174 2.75 12.55 -2.23
CA LEU A 174 2.44 13.04 -0.88
C LEU A 174 1.13 12.43 -0.38
N ALA A 175 1.09 12.07 0.90
CA ALA A 175 -0.18 11.81 1.55
C ALA A 175 -1.03 13.09 1.60
N ARG A 176 -2.36 12.99 1.53
CA ARG A 176 -3.26 14.15 1.52
C ARG A 176 -2.99 15.15 2.64
N THR A 177 -2.69 14.64 3.84
CA THR A 177 -2.37 15.46 5.02
C THR A 177 -1.07 16.22 4.87
N VAL A 178 -0.07 15.65 4.18
CA VAL A 178 1.21 16.30 3.90
C VAL A 178 1.03 17.32 2.78
N ALA A 179 0.34 16.97 1.71
CA ALA A 179 0.07 17.85 0.57
C ALA A 179 -0.77 19.09 0.94
N ALA A 180 -1.61 18.98 1.98
CA ALA A 180 -2.41 20.09 2.50
C ALA A 180 -1.66 21.04 3.45
N GLY A 181 -0.45 20.66 3.87
CA GLY A 181 0.41 21.45 4.77
C GLY A 181 1.39 22.34 4.01
N PRO A 182 2.25 23.05 4.75
CA PRO A 182 3.36 23.81 4.18
C PRO A 182 4.33 22.88 3.45
N LEU A 183 4.67 23.20 2.21
CA LEU A 183 5.64 22.46 1.40
C LEU A 183 6.88 23.31 1.15
N PRO A 184 8.09 22.71 1.12
CA PRO A 184 9.30 23.39 0.68
C PRO A 184 9.19 23.88 -0.77
N ALA A 185 9.97 24.88 -1.12
CA ALA A 185 10.00 25.41 -2.48
C ALA A 185 10.37 24.31 -3.49
N GLY A 186 9.64 24.24 -4.60
CA GLY A 186 9.84 23.22 -5.63
C GLY A 186 9.24 21.84 -5.32
N ILE A 187 8.62 21.65 -4.16
CA ILE A 187 7.97 20.40 -3.76
C ILE A 187 6.46 20.46 -4.02
N SER A 188 5.96 19.46 -4.73
CA SER A 188 4.51 19.23 -4.92
C SER A 188 4.22 17.73 -5.11
N ASP A 189 2.95 17.33 -4.96
CA ASP A 189 2.56 15.94 -5.28
C ASP A 189 2.73 15.66 -6.77
N GLY A 190 3.40 14.58 -7.13
CA GLY A 190 3.69 14.19 -8.51
C GLY A 190 4.95 14.80 -9.11
N VAL A 191 5.70 15.65 -8.39
CA VAL A 191 6.92 16.27 -8.91
C VAL A 191 8.03 15.22 -9.12
N THR A 192 8.81 15.40 -10.19
CA THR A 192 10.05 14.64 -10.43
C THR A 192 11.17 15.26 -9.60
N LEU A 193 11.70 14.50 -8.64
CA LEU A 193 12.79 14.94 -7.77
C LEU A 193 14.17 14.76 -8.42
N ARG A 194 14.36 13.66 -9.14
CA ARG A 194 15.62 13.34 -9.83
C ARG A 194 15.34 12.70 -11.18
N GLY A 195 16.23 12.92 -12.14
CA GLY A 195 16.13 12.38 -13.49
C GLY A 195 15.15 13.11 -14.39
N SER A 196 14.63 12.41 -15.40
CA SER A 196 13.71 12.98 -16.40
C SER A 196 12.28 12.56 -16.13
N GLU A 197 11.37 13.53 -16.15
CA GLU A 197 9.93 13.28 -15.99
C GLU A 197 9.44 12.24 -17.01
N PRO A 198 8.69 11.22 -16.57
CA PRO A 198 8.07 10.27 -17.49
C PRO A 198 7.07 10.96 -18.43
N ALA A 199 7.17 10.71 -19.73
CA ALA A 199 6.28 11.29 -20.75
C ALA A 199 4.82 10.82 -20.65
N GLY A 200 4.51 9.93 -19.69
CA GLY A 200 3.18 9.37 -19.46
C GLY A 200 3.24 8.17 -18.54
N PRO A 201 2.20 7.33 -18.51
CA PRO A 201 2.17 6.16 -17.64
C PRO A 201 3.36 5.22 -17.88
N VAL A 202 4.01 4.82 -16.79
CA VAL A 202 5.22 3.99 -16.80
C VAL A 202 4.85 2.52 -17.04
N ALA A 203 5.46 1.90 -18.05
CA ALA A 203 5.27 0.49 -18.34
C ALA A 203 6.04 -0.39 -17.36
N PHE A 204 5.41 -1.46 -16.90
CA PHE A 204 6.03 -2.47 -16.04
C PHE A 204 5.51 -3.87 -16.33
N ARG A 205 6.14 -4.87 -15.71
CA ARG A 205 5.69 -6.26 -15.72
C ARG A 205 5.33 -6.74 -14.33
N GLU A 206 4.27 -7.53 -14.25
CA GLU A 206 3.88 -8.28 -13.07
C GLU A 206 3.69 -9.74 -13.48
N LEU A 207 4.60 -10.61 -13.06
CA LEU A 207 4.59 -12.04 -13.39
C LEU A 207 4.48 -12.30 -14.91
N GLY A 208 5.25 -11.56 -15.71
CA GLY A 208 5.28 -11.65 -17.17
C GLY A 208 4.22 -10.83 -17.90
N LEU A 209 3.16 -10.38 -17.22
CA LEU A 209 2.09 -9.57 -17.79
C LEU A 209 2.46 -8.09 -17.81
N ARG A 210 2.06 -7.38 -18.87
CA ARG A 210 2.39 -5.97 -19.11
C ARG A 210 1.28 -5.06 -18.61
N PHE A 211 1.67 -4.02 -17.86
CA PHE A 211 0.78 -3.00 -17.32
C PHE A 211 1.42 -1.62 -17.44
N THR A 212 0.64 -0.59 -17.17
CA THR A 212 1.13 0.78 -17.00
C THR A 212 0.64 1.36 -15.68
N ALA A 213 1.47 2.19 -15.04
CA ALA A 213 1.15 2.94 -13.84
C ALA A 213 1.28 4.43 -14.09
N ASP A 214 0.26 5.21 -13.73
CA ASP A 214 0.35 6.66 -13.64
C ASP A 214 1.02 7.00 -12.29
N VAL A 215 2.33 7.19 -12.33
CA VAL A 215 3.16 7.39 -11.14
C VAL A 215 3.05 8.80 -10.59
N SER A 216 2.64 9.78 -11.40
CA SER A 216 2.55 11.19 -11.01
C SER A 216 1.17 11.56 -10.46
N HIS A 217 0.07 10.98 -11.00
CA HIS A 217 -1.30 11.37 -10.64
C HIS A 217 -2.20 10.20 -10.23
N GLY A 218 -1.76 8.96 -10.47
CA GLY A 218 -2.54 7.75 -10.18
C GLY A 218 -2.81 7.52 -8.70
N GLN A 219 -3.69 6.57 -8.41
CA GLN A 219 -3.97 6.16 -7.03
C GLN A 219 -2.75 5.51 -6.37
N LYS A 220 -2.60 5.65 -5.05
CA LYS A 220 -1.42 5.19 -4.27
C LYS A 220 -0.13 5.77 -4.86
N THR A 221 0.67 4.92 -5.52
CA THR A 221 1.91 5.25 -6.23
C THR A 221 1.80 4.97 -7.73
N GLY A 222 0.59 4.59 -8.21
CA GLY A 222 0.29 4.28 -9.61
C GLY A 222 -0.37 2.91 -9.83
N TRP A 223 -0.13 1.94 -8.94
CA TRP A 223 -0.69 0.58 -9.01
C TRP A 223 -0.88 -0.03 -7.62
N PHE A 224 -1.75 -1.04 -7.52
CA PHE A 224 -1.97 -1.80 -6.29
C PHE A 224 -1.04 -3.02 -6.23
N LEU A 225 0.24 -2.80 -5.91
CA LEU A 225 1.27 -3.84 -5.87
C LEU A 225 0.99 -4.93 -4.83
N ASP A 226 0.24 -4.58 -3.79
CA ASP A 226 -0.16 -5.46 -2.69
C ASP A 226 -1.11 -6.60 -3.11
N GLN A 227 -1.77 -6.49 -4.25
CA GLN A 227 -2.69 -7.52 -4.77
C GLN A 227 -2.03 -8.52 -5.74
N ARG A 228 -0.73 -8.42 -6.02
CA ARG A 228 -0.01 -9.28 -6.99
C ARG A 228 -0.28 -10.77 -6.80
N ASP A 229 -0.15 -11.26 -5.55
CA ASP A 229 -0.30 -12.69 -5.27
C ASP A 229 -1.76 -13.15 -5.37
N ASN A 230 -2.72 -12.29 -5.03
CA ASN A 230 -4.14 -12.57 -5.21
C ASN A 230 -4.52 -12.62 -6.69
N ARG A 231 -3.98 -11.69 -7.51
CA ARG A 231 -4.18 -11.67 -8.96
C ARG A 231 -3.63 -12.95 -9.61
N ARG A 232 -2.41 -13.35 -9.23
CA ARG A 232 -1.83 -14.64 -9.68
C ARG A 232 -2.75 -15.80 -9.35
N ARG A 233 -3.26 -15.86 -8.11
CA ARG A 233 -4.15 -16.94 -7.67
C ARG A 233 -5.46 -16.98 -8.45
N VAL A 234 -6.04 -15.83 -8.77
CA VAL A 234 -7.24 -15.77 -9.64
C VAL A 234 -6.90 -16.29 -11.04
N GLY A 235 -5.74 -15.95 -11.59
CA GLY A 235 -5.26 -16.50 -12.86
C GLY A 235 -5.16 -18.04 -12.84
N GLU A 236 -4.63 -18.64 -11.75
CA GLU A 236 -4.54 -20.08 -11.57
C GLU A 236 -5.93 -20.79 -11.54
N LEU A 237 -6.97 -20.07 -11.13
CA LEU A 237 -8.34 -20.58 -11.06
C LEU A 237 -9.14 -20.34 -12.34
N ALA A 238 -8.59 -19.64 -13.33
CA ALA A 238 -9.35 -19.09 -14.45
C ALA A 238 -9.41 -20.01 -15.69
N ALA A 239 -8.71 -21.14 -15.71
CA ALA A 239 -8.67 -22.03 -16.89
C ALA A 239 -10.08 -22.52 -17.29
N GLY A 240 -10.54 -22.14 -18.49
CA GLY A 240 -11.88 -22.44 -19.00
C GLY A 240 -13.04 -21.67 -18.36
N ALA A 241 -12.75 -20.84 -17.35
CA ALA A 241 -13.74 -20.17 -16.53
C ALA A 241 -14.35 -18.92 -17.18
N ARG A 242 -15.55 -18.57 -16.74
CA ARG A 242 -16.15 -17.24 -16.85
C ARG A 242 -15.86 -16.49 -15.57
N VAL A 243 -15.17 -15.34 -15.67
CA VAL A 243 -14.72 -14.55 -14.51
C VAL A 243 -15.45 -13.23 -14.45
N LEU A 244 -15.88 -12.81 -13.25
CA LEU A 244 -16.40 -11.46 -12.96
C LEU A 244 -15.41 -10.76 -12.04
N ASP A 245 -14.93 -9.58 -12.44
CA ASP A 245 -13.99 -8.73 -11.72
C ASP A 245 -14.70 -7.42 -11.32
N VAL A 246 -15.14 -7.36 -10.07
CA VAL A 246 -15.89 -6.21 -9.52
C VAL A 246 -14.95 -5.31 -8.74
N PHE A 247 -15.02 -4.00 -8.98
CA PHE A 247 -14.02 -3.00 -8.60
C PHE A 247 -12.70 -3.24 -9.33
N CYS A 248 -12.80 -3.45 -10.64
CA CYS A 248 -11.69 -3.93 -11.45
C CYS A 248 -10.49 -2.96 -11.53
N CYS A 249 -10.67 -1.66 -11.20
CA CYS A 249 -9.64 -0.65 -11.31
C CYS A 249 -8.97 -0.68 -12.69
N GLY A 250 -7.65 -0.81 -12.78
CA GLY A 250 -6.92 -0.99 -14.04
C GLY A 250 -6.95 -2.43 -14.61
N GLY A 251 -7.79 -3.31 -14.10
CA GLY A 251 -7.98 -4.67 -14.63
C GLY A 251 -6.88 -5.67 -14.28
N GLY A 252 -6.24 -5.51 -13.13
CA GLY A 252 -5.21 -6.44 -12.71
C GLY A 252 -5.70 -7.87 -12.61
N PHE A 253 -6.81 -8.12 -11.93
CA PHE A 253 -7.44 -9.44 -11.86
C PHE A 253 -7.95 -9.92 -13.24
N THR A 254 -8.53 -9.01 -14.02
CA THR A 254 -9.01 -9.30 -15.39
C THR A 254 -7.90 -9.85 -16.29
N VAL A 255 -6.73 -9.17 -16.32
CA VAL A 255 -5.62 -9.59 -17.19
C VAL A 255 -5.01 -10.91 -16.72
N HIS A 256 -4.86 -11.12 -15.41
CA HIS A 256 -4.40 -12.39 -14.84
C HIS A 256 -5.38 -13.53 -15.15
N ALA A 257 -6.69 -13.30 -15.03
CA ALA A 257 -7.71 -14.28 -15.40
C ALA A 257 -7.65 -14.64 -16.90
N ALA A 258 -7.51 -13.64 -17.76
CA ALA A 258 -7.37 -13.85 -19.21
C ALA A 258 -6.11 -14.65 -19.54
N ALA A 259 -4.97 -14.32 -18.92
CA ALA A 259 -3.71 -15.05 -19.09
C ALA A 259 -3.81 -16.49 -18.58
N GLY A 260 -4.54 -16.73 -17.49
CA GLY A 260 -4.83 -18.04 -16.90
C GLY A 260 -5.79 -18.90 -17.72
N GLY A 261 -6.33 -18.37 -18.81
CA GLY A 261 -7.17 -19.15 -19.74
C GLY A 261 -8.67 -18.98 -19.53
N ALA A 262 -9.12 -17.90 -18.90
CA ALA A 262 -10.54 -17.56 -18.86
C ALA A 262 -11.13 -17.50 -20.28
N THR A 263 -12.35 -18.03 -20.46
CA THR A 263 -13.09 -17.92 -21.72
C THR A 263 -13.73 -16.54 -21.87
N HIS A 264 -14.22 -15.99 -20.76
CA HIS A 264 -14.83 -14.66 -20.69
C HIS A 264 -14.44 -13.97 -19.39
N VAL A 265 -14.16 -12.67 -19.46
CA VAL A 265 -14.00 -11.83 -18.28
C VAL A 265 -14.92 -10.62 -18.38
N HIS A 266 -15.71 -10.40 -17.33
CA HIS A 266 -16.55 -9.23 -17.20
C HIS A 266 -15.96 -8.32 -16.11
N SER A 267 -15.54 -7.11 -16.46
CA SER A 267 -14.93 -6.14 -15.57
C SER A 267 -15.93 -5.04 -15.25
N VAL A 268 -16.09 -4.74 -13.96
CA VAL A 268 -17.05 -3.72 -13.47
C VAL A 268 -16.31 -2.71 -12.60
N ASP A 269 -16.47 -1.44 -12.90
CA ASP A 269 -15.99 -0.34 -12.07
C ASP A 269 -16.88 0.88 -12.22
N LEU A 270 -16.95 1.73 -11.21
CA LEU A 270 -17.67 3.01 -11.27
C LEU A 270 -16.96 4.02 -12.19
N SER A 271 -15.64 3.90 -12.35
CA SER A 271 -14.81 4.80 -13.14
C SER A 271 -14.72 4.37 -14.61
N PRO A 272 -15.16 5.21 -15.56
CA PRO A 272 -14.93 4.95 -16.99
C PRO A 272 -13.45 4.81 -17.35
N HIS A 273 -12.59 5.56 -16.65
CA HIS A 273 -11.14 5.49 -16.85
C HIS A 273 -10.56 4.11 -16.44
N ALA A 274 -11.04 3.53 -15.35
CA ALA A 274 -10.66 2.20 -14.88
C ALA A 274 -11.04 1.12 -15.90
N VAL A 275 -12.29 1.13 -16.38
CA VAL A 275 -12.78 0.18 -17.39
C VAL A 275 -11.99 0.31 -18.70
N ALA A 276 -11.74 1.55 -19.16
CA ALA A 276 -10.90 1.79 -20.34
C ALA A 276 -9.44 1.35 -20.11
N GLY A 277 -8.91 1.52 -18.90
CA GLY A 277 -7.59 1.03 -18.48
C GLY A 277 -7.49 -0.48 -18.59
N THR A 278 -8.52 -1.20 -18.15
CA THR A 278 -8.62 -2.66 -18.28
C THR A 278 -8.51 -3.12 -19.74
N ALA A 279 -9.25 -2.48 -20.64
CA ALA A 279 -9.18 -2.81 -22.07
C ALA A 279 -7.79 -2.54 -22.68
N ARG A 280 -7.12 -1.43 -22.26
CA ARG A 280 -5.74 -1.15 -22.67
C ARG A 280 -4.77 -2.21 -22.19
N HIS A 281 -4.84 -2.65 -20.92
CA HIS A 281 -3.95 -3.66 -20.38
C HIS A 281 -4.18 -5.05 -21.01
N LEU A 282 -5.42 -5.42 -21.34
CA LEU A 282 -5.69 -6.61 -22.16
C LEU A 282 -5.03 -6.50 -23.54
N ALA A 283 -5.14 -5.34 -24.21
CA ALA A 283 -4.54 -5.12 -25.52
C ALA A 283 -3.01 -5.24 -25.49
N MET A 284 -2.34 -4.73 -24.43
CA MET A 284 -0.90 -4.86 -24.23
C MET A 284 -0.42 -6.32 -24.12
N ASN A 285 -1.29 -7.23 -23.73
CA ASN A 285 -0.99 -8.64 -23.50
C ASN A 285 -1.52 -9.58 -24.60
N ARG A 286 -2.01 -9.07 -25.74
CA ARG A 286 -2.57 -9.86 -26.85
C ARG A 286 -1.58 -10.82 -27.54
N SER A 287 -0.28 -10.68 -27.31
CA SER A 287 0.73 -11.66 -27.71
C SER A 287 0.55 -13.01 -27.03
N ILE A 288 -0.09 -13.04 -25.86
CA ILE A 288 -0.42 -14.26 -25.10
C ILE A 288 -1.67 -14.88 -25.73
N PRO A 289 -1.60 -16.15 -26.21
CA PRO A 289 -2.73 -16.77 -26.94
C PRO A 289 -4.05 -16.81 -26.17
N THR A 290 -4.01 -17.02 -24.85
CA THR A 290 -5.21 -17.04 -23.99
C THR A 290 -5.83 -15.64 -23.88
N VAL A 291 -5.02 -14.59 -23.68
CA VAL A 291 -5.49 -13.20 -23.63
C VAL A 291 -6.07 -12.75 -24.98
N ARG A 292 -5.49 -13.22 -26.10
CA ARG A 292 -6.01 -12.88 -27.43
C ARG A 292 -7.41 -13.46 -27.69
N ARG A 293 -7.70 -14.65 -27.13
CA ARG A 293 -8.96 -15.36 -27.33
C ARG A 293 -10.06 -15.05 -26.35
N VAL A 294 -9.73 -14.42 -25.20
CA VAL A 294 -10.70 -14.13 -24.16
C VAL A 294 -11.79 -13.17 -24.65
N GLY A 295 -13.04 -13.49 -24.38
CA GLY A 295 -14.15 -12.55 -24.51
C GLY A 295 -14.10 -11.56 -23.35
N HIS A 296 -14.09 -10.24 -23.61
CA HIS A 296 -14.10 -9.22 -22.57
C HIS A 296 -15.30 -8.29 -22.68
N ARG A 297 -15.99 -8.09 -21.55
CA ARG A 297 -17.03 -7.09 -21.36
C ARG A 297 -16.60 -6.11 -20.26
N GLY A 298 -16.60 -4.83 -20.52
CA GLY A 298 -16.42 -3.78 -19.51
C GLY A 298 -17.77 -3.08 -19.23
N THR A 299 -18.10 -2.90 -17.95
CA THR A 299 -19.30 -2.18 -17.52
C THR A 299 -18.91 -1.06 -16.57
N VAL A 300 -19.30 0.17 -16.90
CA VAL A 300 -19.21 1.31 -16.00
C VAL A 300 -20.51 1.39 -15.19
N GLY A 301 -20.40 1.24 -13.86
CA GLY A 301 -21.57 1.27 -12.99
C GLY A 301 -21.25 0.96 -11.54
N ASP A 302 -22.21 1.23 -10.67
CA ASP A 302 -22.13 0.89 -9.26
C ASP A 302 -22.14 -0.64 -9.07
N ALA A 303 -21.24 -1.14 -8.26
CA ALA A 303 -21.05 -2.56 -8.04
C ALA A 303 -22.31 -3.28 -7.49
N PHE A 304 -23.04 -2.63 -6.56
CA PHE A 304 -24.23 -3.20 -5.97
C PHE A 304 -25.37 -3.28 -7.00
N GLU A 305 -25.52 -2.23 -7.81
CA GLU A 305 -26.54 -2.19 -8.88
C GLU A 305 -26.24 -3.22 -9.96
N VAL A 306 -24.99 -3.29 -10.43
CA VAL A 306 -24.57 -4.23 -11.48
C VAL A 306 -24.71 -5.67 -10.99
N LEU A 307 -24.25 -6.02 -9.78
CA LEU A 307 -24.43 -7.36 -9.21
C LEU A 307 -25.90 -7.71 -9.05
N THR A 308 -26.74 -6.77 -8.63
CA THR A 308 -28.19 -6.98 -8.53
C THR A 308 -28.81 -7.29 -9.90
N GLN A 309 -28.43 -6.53 -10.92
CA GLN A 309 -28.93 -6.74 -12.29
C GLN A 309 -28.47 -8.09 -12.84
N LEU A 310 -27.18 -8.43 -12.68
CA LEU A 310 -26.65 -9.74 -13.12
C LEU A 310 -27.35 -10.91 -12.44
N GLY A 311 -27.67 -10.77 -11.14
CA GLY A 311 -28.42 -11.76 -10.38
C GLY A 311 -29.85 -11.96 -10.93
N ARG A 312 -30.55 -10.85 -11.33
CA ARG A 312 -31.90 -10.85 -11.93
C ARG A 312 -31.90 -11.47 -13.32
N THR A 313 -30.89 -11.20 -14.14
CA THR A 313 -30.79 -11.78 -15.51
C THR A 313 -30.32 -13.22 -15.51
N GLY A 314 -29.96 -13.78 -14.36
CA GLY A 314 -29.51 -15.15 -14.25
C GLY A 314 -28.09 -15.40 -14.75
N GLU A 315 -27.29 -14.36 -14.99
CA GLU A 315 -25.87 -14.52 -15.37
C GLU A 315 -25.09 -15.26 -14.28
N ARG A 316 -24.18 -16.14 -14.68
CA ARG A 316 -23.36 -16.97 -13.78
C ARG A 316 -21.90 -16.95 -14.19
N TYR A 317 -21.02 -16.94 -13.18
CA TYR A 317 -19.57 -16.93 -13.32
C TYR A 317 -18.95 -18.03 -12.46
N ASP A 318 -17.85 -18.61 -12.92
CA ASP A 318 -17.13 -19.65 -12.19
C ASP A 318 -16.23 -19.05 -11.11
N VAL A 319 -15.72 -17.85 -11.36
CA VAL A 319 -14.93 -17.06 -10.39
C VAL A 319 -15.48 -15.65 -10.34
N VAL A 320 -15.80 -15.18 -9.14
CA VAL A 320 -16.24 -13.80 -8.88
C VAL A 320 -15.26 -13.15 -7.92
N VAL A 321 -14.63 -12.07 -8.35
CA VAL A 321 -13.72 -11.24 -7.55
C VAL A 321 -14.44 -9.98 -7.11
N VAL A 322 -14.36 -9.65 -5.83
CA VAL A 322 -14.91 -8.44 -5.20
C VAL A 322 -13.81 -7.81 -4.36
N ASP A 323 -13.15 -6.78 -4.90
CA ASP A 323 -12.04 -6.06 -4.27
C ASP A 323 -12.38 -4.57 -4.07
N PRO A 324 -13.29 -4.23 -3.16
CA PRO A 324 -13.77 -2.87 -2.98
C PRO A 324 -12.70 -1.97 -2.35
N PRO A 325 -12.86 -0.64 -2.49
CA PRO A 325 -12.06 0.31 -1.72
C PRO A 325 -12.30 0.13 -0.21
N SER A 326 -11.43 0.72 0.62
CA SER A 326 -11.58 0.66 2.07
C SER A 326 -12.89 1.31 2.52
N PHE A 327 -13.76 0.53 3.14
CA PHE A 327 -15.02 1.02 3.73
C PHE A 327 -14.86 1.54 5.16
N ALA A 328 -13.75 1.22 5.86
CA ALA A 328 -13.49 1.68 7.22
C ALA A 328 -12.16 2.42 7.30
N ASN A 329 -12.20 3.74 7.34
CA ASN A 329 -11.03 4.60 7.55
C ASN A 329 -10.86 4.95 9.04
N ARG A 330 -11.95 4.94 9.82
CA ARG A 330 -11.99 5.20 11.26
C ARG A 330 -12.60 4.00 11.98
N ARG A 331 -12.37 3.92 13.28
CA ARG A 331 -12.94 2.82 14.11
C ARG A 331 -14.47 2.80 14.08
N ASP A 332 -15.07 3.97 14.04
CA ASP A 332 -16.54 4.12 14.03
C ASP A 332 -17.18 3.69 12.69
N ASP A 333 -16.37 3.60 11.62
CA ASP A 333 -16.86 3.15 10.30
C ASP A 333 -17.00 1.61 10.23
N VAL A 334 -16.35 0.86 11.13
CA VAL A 334 -16.26 -0.61 11.07
C VAL A 334 -17.63 -1.28 10.99
N PRO A 335 -18.64 -0.96 11.82
CA PRO A 335 -19.95 -1.62 11.73
C PRO A 335 -20.63 -1.42 10.36
N ALA A 336 -20.50 -0.24 9.76
CA ALA A 336 -21.04 0.04 8.44
C ALA A 336 -20.29 -0.73 7.34
N ALA A 337 -18.95 -0.79 7.44
CA ALA A 337 -18.10 -1.55 6.54
C ALA A 337 -18.43 -3.05 6.53
N LEU A 338 -18.63 -3.66 7.71
CA LEU A 338 -18.98 -5.07 7.82
C LEU A 338 -20.35 -5.36 7.18
N ARG A 339 -21.31 -4.45 7.34
CA ARG A 339 -22.61 -4.56 6.64
C ARG A 339 -22.46 -4.48 5.11
N ALA A 340 -21.59 -3.58 4.62
CA ALA A 340 -21.33 -3.43 3.19
C ALA A 340 -20.64 -4.68 2.61
N TYR A 341 -19.64 -5.25 3.30
CA TYR A 341 -19.01 -6.51 2.90
C TYR A 341 -20.04 -7.67 2.87
N ALA A 342 -20.92 -7.76 3.86
CA ALA A 342 -21.98 -8.78 3.86
C ALA A 342 -22.98 -8.60 2.71
N ALA A 343 -23.34 -7.35 2.39
CA ALA A 343 -24.24 -7.05 1.25
C ALA A 343 -23.58 -7.40 -0.09
N LEU A 344 -22.30 -7.07 -0.28
CA LEU A 344 -21.55 -7.48 -1.46
C LEU A 344 -21.48 -9.00 -1.59
N SER A 345 -21.24 -9.71 -0.49
CA SER A 345 -21.23 -11.18 -0.50
C SER A 345 -22.58 -11.77 -0.87
N ASP A 346 -23.70 -11.27 -0.33
CA ASP A 346 -25.06 -11.71 -0.68
C ASP A 346 -25.32 -11.56 -2.19
N LEU A 347 -24.95 -10.42 -2.76
CA LEU A 347 -25.13 -10.17 -4.20
C LEU A 347 -24.18 -11.02 -5.05
N ALA A 348 -22.92 -11.13 -4.63
CA ALA A 348 -21.90 -11.87 -5.38
C ALA A 348 -22.20 -13.37 -5.45
N VAL A 349 -22.61 -14.01 -4.35
CA VAL A 349 -22.93 -15.45 -4.38
C VAL A 349 -24.10 -15.78 -5.29
N ARG A 350 -25.02 -14.83 -5.54
CA ARG A 350 -26.15 -15.01 -6.48
C ARG A 350 -25.68 -15.14 -7.91
N VAL A 351 -24.53 -14.59 -8.28
CA VAL A 351 -23.95 -14.66 -9.63
C VAL A 351 -22.82 -15.69 -9.76
N VAL A 352 -22.38 -16.31 -8.65
CA VAL A 352 -21.46 -17.46 -8.69
C VAL A 352 -22.22 -18.69 -9.20
N GLY A 353 -21.64 -19.40 -10.16
CA GLY A 353 -22.16 -20.68 -10.68
C GLY A 353 -22.04 -21.85 -9.67
N PRO A 354 -22.66 -23.00 -9.93
CA PRO A 354 -22.55 -24.17 -9.06
C PRO A 354 -21.08 -24.58 -8.85
N GLY A 355 -20.64 -24.65 -7.59
CA GLY A 355 -19.27 -25.03 -7.23
C GLY A 355 -18.20 -23.96 -7.54
N GLY A 356 -18.61 -22.80 -8.01
CA GLY A 356 -17.71 -21.67 -8.30
C GLY A 356 -17.10 -21.02 -7.06
N ILE A 357 -16.19 -20.11 -7.29
CA ILE A 357 -15.38 -19.45 -6.25
C ILE A 357 -15.77 -17.98 -6.14
N LEU A 358 -16.05 -17.55 -4.91
CA LEU A 358 -16.07 -16.12 -4.53
C LEU A 358 -14.71 -15.76 -3.92
N VAL A 359 -14.10 -14.70 -4.46
CA VAL A 359 -12.91 -14.04 -3.89
C VAL A 359 -13.35 -12.70 -3.38
N GLN A 360 -13.23 -12.44 -2.09
CA GLN A 360 -13.53 -11.12 -1.53
C GLN A 360 -12.34 -10.61 -0.73
N ALA A 361 -11.96 -9.36 -1.00
CA ALA A 361 -10.84 -8.71 -0.33
C ALA A 361 -11.29 -7.51 0.51
N SER A 362 -10.45 -7.14 1.45
CA SER A 362 -10.51 -5.88 2.20
C SER A 362 -9.12 -5.28 2.30
N CYS A 363 -9.00 -3.99 1.99
CA CYS A 363 -7.78 -3.21 2.17
C CYS A 363 -7.85 -2.27 3.38
N SER A 364 -8.64 -2.61 4.40
CA SER A 364 -8.81 -1.81 5.62
C SER A 364 -8.02 -2.40 6.79
N SER A 365 -7.13 -1.60 7.39
CA SER A 365 -6.45 -1.96 8.65
C SER A 365 -7.38 -2.05 9.87
N ARG A 366 -8.67 -1.73 9.71
CA ARG A 366 -9.68 -1.75 10.76
C ARG A 366 -10.59 -2.97 10.70
N VAL A 367 -10.50 -3.75 9.61
CA VAL A 367 -11.30 -4.96 9.39
C VAL A 367 -10.34 -6.14 9.34
N SER A 368 -10.42 -7.01 10.32
CA SER A 368 -9.61 -8.23 10.34
C SER A 368 -10.06 -9.24 9.29
N GLY A 369 -9.20 -10.21 8.97
CA GLY A 369 -9.58 -11.32 8.08
C GLY A 369 -10.76 -12.12 8.62
N GLU A 370 -10.86 -12.29 9.94
CA GLU A 370 -11.98 -12.97 10.58
C GLU A 370 -13.29 -12.16 10.48
N ASP A 371 -13.20 -10.82 10.60
CA ASP A 371 -14.36 -9.95 10.43
C ASP A 371 -14.89 -9.99 9.00
N LEU A 372 -13.98 -9.95 8.01
CA LEU A 372 -14.34 -10.10 6.61
C LEU A 372 -15.03 -11.44 6.35
N GLU A 373 -14.43 -12.54 6.82
CA GLU A 373 -14.96 -13.88 6.65
C GLU A 373 -16.35 -14.04 7.28
N ARG A 374 -16.54 -13.54 8.52
CA ARG A 374 -17.87 -13.52 9.19
C ARG A 374 -18.89 -12.75 8.36
N SER A 375 -18.49 -11.61 7.79
CA SER A 375 -19.37 -10.81 6.93
C SER A 375 -19.74 -11.57 5.65
N MET A 376 -18.77 -12.27 5.03
CA MET A 376 -19.02 -13.10 3.86
C MET A 376 -20.00 -14.24 4.15
N HIS A 377 -19.81 -14.96 5.25
CA HIS A 377 -20.74 -16.03 5.67
C HIS A 377 -22.14 -15.49 5.93
N SER A 378 -22.23 -14.35 6.62
CA SER A 378 -23.52 -13.68 6.91
C SER A 378 -24.24 -13.27 5.61
N GLY A 379 -23.49 -12.71 4.63
CA GLY A 379 -24.05 -12.35 3.33
C GLY A 379 -24.54 -13.58 2.54
N ALA A 380 -23.72 -14.61 2.44
CA ALA A 380 -24.07 -15.84 1.73
C ALA A 380 -25.32 -16.53 2.32
N ALA A 381 -25.46 -16.54 3.64
CA ALA A 381 -26.62 -17.13 4.30
C ALA A 381 -27.94 -16.45 3.93
N ARG A 382 -27.95 -15.13 3.65
CA ARG A 382 -29.14 -14.39 3.20
C ARG A 382 -29.69 -14.87 1.86
N SER A 383 -28.84 -15.41 1.01
CA SER A 383 -29.22 -16.00 -0.29
C SER A 383 -29.34 -17.55 -0.24
N GLY A 384 -29.37 -18.13 0.96
CA GLY A 384 -29.46 -19.59 1.14
C GLY A 384 -28.19 -20.35 0.75
N SER A 385 -27.06 -19.66 0.57
CA SER A 385 -25.79 -20.25 0.21
C SER A 385 -24.89 -20.45 1.42
N ARG A 386 -23.96 -21.41 1.32
CA ARG A 386 -22.87 -21.61 2.30
C ARG A 386 -21.53 -21.39 1.62
N LEU A 387 -20.56 -20.92 2.38
CA LEU A 387 -19.19 -20.74 1.92
C LEU A 387 -18.29 -21.80 2.56
N GLU A 388 -17.52 -22.48 1.72
CA GLU A 388 -16.41 -23.33 2.13
C GLU A 388 -15.12 -22.56 1.84
N VAL A 389 -14.44 -22.08 2.90
CA VAL A 389 -13.21 -21.32 2.73
C VAL A 389 -12.09 -22.24 2.23
N VAL A 390 -11.60 -21.93 1.03
CA VAL A 390 -10.51 -22.66 0.38
C VAL A 390 -9.16 -22.06 0.74
N ARG A 391 -9.08 -20.74 0.86
CA ARG A 391 -7.83 -20.05 1.15
C ARG A 391 -8.07 -18.67 1.78
N ARG A 392 -7.14 -18.30 2.66
CA ARG A 392 -6.98 -16.93 3.17
C ARG A 392 -5.62 -16.42 2.74
N THR A 393 -5.54 -15.15 2.35
CA THR A 393 -4.31 -14.49 1.96
C THR A 393 -4.21 -13.12 2.64
N GLY A 394 -3.00 -12.60 2.70
CA GLY A 394 -2.68 -11.27 3.21
C GLY A 394 -1.77 -10.52 2.23
N GLN A 395 -0.93 -9.67 2.78
CA GLN A 395 0.04 -8.90 2.01
C GLN A 395 1.13 -9.79 1.40
N PRO A 396 1.64 -9.45 0.20
CA PRO A 396 2.76 -10.15 -0.43
C PRO A 396 4.10 -9.83 0.27
N VAL A 397 5.15 -10.54 -0.12
CA VAL A 397 6.49 -10.50 0.50
C VAL A 397 7.11 -9.08 0.54
N ASP A 398 6.80 -8.24 -0.42
CA ASP A 398 7.28 -6.85 -0.49
C ASP A 398 6.48 -5.87 0.39
N HIS A 399 5.43 -6.33 1.05
CA HIS A 399 4.64 -5.58 2.04
C HIS A 399 4.71 -6.28 3.40
N PRO A 400 5.91 -6.35 4.03
CA PRO A 400 6.08 -7.09 5.28
C PRO A 400 5.22 -6.50 6.41
N ILE A 401 4.89 -7.35 7.38
CA ILE A 401 4.20 -6.97 8.61
C ILE A 401 5.06 -7.46 9.77
N THR A 402 5.67 -6.53 10.49
CA THR A 402 6.43 -6.82 11.71
C THR A 402 5.57 -6.71 12.97
N VAL A 403 4.45 -5.99 12.89
CA VAL A 403 3.47 -5.84 13.96
C VAL A 403 2.08 -6.19 13.41
N ALA A 404 1.42 -7.19 13.98
CA ALA A 404 0.14 -7.74 13.49
C ALA A 404 -0.94 -6.67 13.30
N ASP A 405 -1.00 -5.66 14.18
CA ASP A 405 -1.99 -4.57 14.12
C ASP A 405 -1.84 -3.66 12.88
N ARG A 406 -0.79 -3.86 12.06
CA ARG A 406 -0.57 -3.11 10.81
C ARG A 406 -0.94 -3.88 9.55
N ALA A 407 -1.42 -5.12 9.70
CA ALA A 407 -2.05 -5.82 8.59
C ALA A 407 -3.24 -5.02 8.08
N TYR A 408 -3.31 -4.80 6.77
CA TYR A 408 -4.41 -4.03 6.17
C TYR A 408 -5.07 -4.74 5.00
N LEU A 409 -4.39 -5.69 4.37
CA LEU A 409 -4.93 -6.48 3.28
C LEU A 409 -5.27 -7.88 3.77
N CYS A 410 -6.49 -8.30 3.52
CA CYS A 410 -6.90 -9.69 3.63
C CYS A 410 -7.80 -10.05 2.45
N ALA A 411 -7.70 -11.28 1.95
CA ALA A 411 -8.62 -11.81 0.97
C ALA A 411 -8.99 -13.25 1.31
N VAL A 412 -10.27 -13.58 1.09
CA VAL A 412 -10.84 -14.89 1.34
C VAL A 412 -11.32 -15.47 0.01
N PHE A 413 -10.81 -16.65 -0.31
CA PHE A 413 -11.25 -17.47 -1.45
C PHE A 413 -12.18 -18.54 -0.90
N ALA A 414 -13.44 -18.54 -1.32
CA ALA A 414 -14.43 -19.46 -0.81
C ALA A 414 -15.24 -20.11 -1.94
N ARG A 415 -15.44 -21.41 -1.86
CA ARG A 415 -16.34 -22.15 -2.75
C ARG A 415 -17.77 -21.94 -2.30
N VAL A 416 -18.64 -21.59 -3.25
CA VAL A 416 -20.06 -21.40 -2.98
C VAL A 416 -20.78 -22.76 -3.06
N ARG A 417 -21.49 -23.11 -2.00
CA ARG A 417 -22.36 -24.29 -1.87
C ARG A 417 -23.81 -23.83 -1.72
N ARG A 418 -24.70 -24.42 -2.50
CA ARG A 418 -26.16 -24.18 -2.44
C ARG A 418 -26.84 -25.37 -1.84
#